data_cb04962149bb70870396f96ebdafe874
#
_entry.id   cb04962149bb70870396f96ebdafe874
#
_cell.length_a   1.000
_cell.length_b   1.000
_cell.length_c   1.000
_cell.angle_alpha   90.00
_cell.angle_beta   90.00
_cell.angle_gamma   90.00
#
_symmetry.space_group_name_H-M   'P 1'
#
loop_
_entity.id
_entity.type
_entity.pdbx_description
1 polymer ?
#
loop_
_entity_poly.entity_id
_entity_poly.type
_entity_poly.pdbx_seq_one_letter_code
_entity_poly.pdbx_strand_id
1 'polypeptide(L)'
;KYISMTNGKRLKVAIPRGTKDGQVLRLKSQGMPGMGGGTPGDALVVVSVDQDARFRYDGRDVHVEVPVGLAEAVLGGKVTAPTLNGEVSMTVPENSNTGTVLRLKGKGLKDEAGGTPGDQFVTLKVVLPKKPDPELRKLVEEWAKKTGAKVP
;
A
#
# COMPACT_ATOMS: atom_id res chain seq x y z
N LYS A 1 1.26 0.03 -20.08
CA LYS A 1 0.25 1.09 -20.21
C LYS A 1 0.25 1.69 -21.59
N TYR A 2 -0.94 2.05 -22.07
CA TYR A 2 -1.09 2.76 -23.34
C TYR A 2 -1.25 4.25 -23.09
N ILE A 3 -0.57 5.05 -23.91
CA ILE A 3 -0.67 6.50 -23.85
C ILE A 3 -1.25 7.00 -25.19
N SER A 4 -2.27 7.86 -25.10
CA SER A 4 -2.81 8.52 -26.28
C SER A 4 -2.00 9.78 -26.58
N MET A 5 -1.50 9.88 -27.79
CA MET A 5 -0.76 11.05 -28.25
C MET A 5 -1.71 12.09 -28.87
N THR A 6 -1.28 13.35 -28.91
CA THR A 6 -2.06 14.44 -29.50
C THR A 6 -2.33 14.24 -31.00
N ASN A 7 -1.52 13.42 -31.68
CA ASN A 7 -1.71 13.07 -33.09
C ASN A 7 -2.63 11.87 -33.30
N GLY A 8 -3.32 11.39 -32.26
CA GLY A 8 -4.24 10.25 -32.32
C GLY A 8 -3.57 8.89 -32.20
N LYS A 9 -2.26 8.80 -32.14
CA LYS A 9 -1.55 7.53 -31.94
C LYS A 9 -1.66 7.08 -30.49
N ARG A 10 -1.77 5.75 -30.30
CA ARG A 10 -1.67 5.12 -28.99
C ARG A 10 -0.33 4.38 -28.91
N LEU A 11 0.44 4.66 -27.88
CA LEU A 11 1.72 4.01 -27.65
C LEU A 11 1.66 3.15 -26.40
N LYS A 12 2.23 1.96 -26.50
CA LYS A 12 2.45 1.12 -25.33
C LYS A 12 3.76 1.55 -24.68
N VAL A 13 3.67 2.01 -23.45
CA VAL A 13 4.84 2.46 -22.69
C VAL A 13 5.04 1.54 -21.49
N ALA A 14 6.26 0.99 -21.39
CA ALA A 14 6.67 0.25 -20.21
C ALA A 14 7.09 1.25 -19.14
N ILE A 15 6.38 1.26 -18.01
CA ILE A 15 6.74 2.09 -16.87
C ILE A 15 7.56 1.23 -15.90
N PRO A 16 8.82 1.59 -15.65
CA PRO A 16 9.67 0.82 -14.75
C PRO A 16 9.10 0.80 -13.33
N ARG A 17 9.34 -0.29 -12.61
CA ARG A 17 9.00 -0.35 -11.19
C ARG A 17 9.85 0.66 -10.41
N GLY A 18 9.27 1.28 -9.40
CA GLY A 18 9.95 2.30 -8.63
C GLY A 18 9.92 3.69 -9.26
N THR A 19 9.19 3.88 -10.36
CA THR A 19 8.99 5.18 -10.96
C THR A 19 8.34 6.13 -9.98
N LYS A 20 8.98 7.28 -9.77
CA LYS A 20 8.48 8.30 -8.84
C LYS A 20 7.53 9.26 -9.52
N ASP A 21 6.64 9.85 -8.73
CA ASP A 21 5.76 10.91 -9.20
C ASP A 21 6.58 12.10 -9.73
N GLY A 22 6.19 12.61 -10.89
CA GLY A 22 6.89 13.69 -11.56
C GLY A 22 8.10 13.26 -12.38
N GLN A 23 8.45 11.99 -12.40
CA GLN A 23 9.56 11.50 -13.23
C GLN A 23 9.22 11.63 -14.71
N VAL A 24 10.19 12.11 -15.50
CA VAL A 24 10.01 12.30 -16.93
C VAL A 24 10.62 11.11 -17.69
N LEU A 25 9.82 10.48 -18.53
CA LEU A 25 10.27 9.42 -19.43
C LEU A 25 10.39 9.99 -20.84
N ARG A 26 11.53 9.72 -21.48
CA ARG A 26 11.80 10.17 -22.86
C ARG A 26 11.51 9.04 -23.83
N LEU A 27 10.62 9.30 -24.79
CA LEU A 27 10.29 8.37 -25.87
C LEU A 27 10.92 8.89 -27.15
N LYS A 28 11.95 8.21 -27.63
CA LYS A 28 12.69 8.62 -28.84
C LYS A 28 11.82 8.50 -30.09
N SER A 29 11.86 9.50 -30.93
CA SER A 29 11.21 9.54 -32.25
C SER A 29 9.68 9.40 -32.20
N GLN A 30 9.05 9.66 -31.07
CA GLN A 30 7.60 9.58 -30.90
C GLN A 30 6.94 10.95 -30.70
N GLY A 31 7.68 12.02 -30.85
CA GLY A 31 7.17 13.37 -30.76
C GLY A 31 6.44 13.85 -32.01
N MET A 32 6.27 15.17 -32.13
CA MET A 32 5.65 15.78 -33.30
C MET A 32 6.49 15.52 -34.57
N PRO A 33 5.82 15.28 -35.73
CA PRO A 33 6.54 15.16 -36.99
C PRO A 33 7.38 16.40 -37.26
N GLY A 34 8.62 16.20 -37.72
CA GLY A 34 9.46 17.33 -38.13
C GLY A 34 8.89 18.08 -39.33
N MET A 35 9.15 19.38 -39.42
CA MET A 35 8.73 20.18 -40.57
C MET A 35 9.46 19.72 -41.84
N GLY A 36 8.73 19.68 -42.96
CA GLY A 36 9.29 19.29 -44.23
C GLY A 36 9.68 17.81 -44.37
N GLY A 37 9.07 16.92 -43.61
CA GLY A 37 9.35 15.49 -43.66
C GLY A 37 10.55 15.03 -42.86
N GLY A 38 11.06 15.85 -41.93
CA GLY A 38 12.18 15.51 -41.06
C GLY A 38 11.83 14.42 -40.03
N THR A 39 12.85 13.90 -39.35
CA THR A 39 12.69 12.91 -38.31
C THR A 39 11.86 13.47 -37.15
N PRO A 40 10.85 12.71 -36.65
CA PRO A 40 10.09 13.15 -35.45
C PRO A 40 11.03 13.36 -34.27
N GLY A 41 10.75 14.38 -33.49
CA GLY A 41 11.43 14.60 -32.21
C GLY A 41 11.06 13.54 -31.17
N ASP A 42 11.65 13.67 -30.00
CA ASP A 42 11.32 12.78 -28.86
C ASP A 42 10.07 13.26 -28.14
N ALA A 43 9.30 12.34 -27.61
CA ALA A 43 8.20 12.67 -26.71
C ALA A 43 8.66 12.56 -25.25
N LEU A 44 8.30 13.56 -24.46
CA LEU A 44 8.55 13.53 -23.01
C LEU A 44 7.24 13.19 -22.30
N VAL A 45 7.29 12.17 -21.45
CA VAL A 45 6.13 11.73 -20.69
C VAL A 45 6.41 11.99 -19.22
N VAL A 46 5.58 12.84 -18.60
CA VAL A 46 5.62 13.07 -17.16
C VAL A 46 4.76 12.01 -16.50
N VAL A 47 5.36 11.23 -15.62
CA VAL A 47 4.64 10.17 -14.91
C VAL A 47 3.97 10.76 -13.68
N SER A 48 2.65 10.64 -13.61
CA SER A 48 1.88 10.94 -12.41
C SER A 48 1.56 9.61 -11.74
N VAL A 49 2.06 9.44 -10.52
CA VAL A 49 1.81 8.24 -9.73
C VAL A 49 0.69 8.53 -8.76
N ASP A 50 -0.44 7.82 -8.93
CA ASP A 50 -1.51 7.87 -7.97
C ASP A 50 -1.07 7.14 -6.71
N GLN A 51 -0.92 7.89 -5.63
CA GLN A 51 -0.60 7.30 -4.34
C GLN A 51 -1.87 6.71 -3.74
N ASP A 52 -1.82 5.42 -3.41
CA ASP A 52 -2.89 4.80 -2.64
C ASP A 52 -2.87 5.38 -1.23
N ALA A 53 -3.97 5.97 -0.80
CA ALA A 53 -4.07 6.63 0.51
C ALA A 53 -3.86 5.67 1.69
N ARG A 54 -3.96 4.37 1.46
CA ARG A 54 -3.68 3.36 2.49
C ARG A 54 -2.20 3.23 2.81
N PHE A 55 -1.32 3.59 1.88
CA PHE A 55 0.13 3.41 2.01
C PHE A 55 0.83 4.74 2.24
N ARG A 56 1.75 4.74 3.18
CA ARG A 56 2.68 5.82 3.40
C ARG A 56 4.09 5.33 3.06
N TYR A 57 4.79 6.09 2.24
CA TYR A 57 6.11 5.72 1.75
C TYR A 57 7.20 6.42 2.55
N ASP A 58 8.23 5.66 2.91
CA ASP A 58 9.43 6.16 3.57
C ASP A 58 10.65 5.54 2.88
N GLY A 59 11.22 6.27 1.91
CA GLY A 59 12.24 5.68 1.04
C GLY A 59 11.67 4.49 0.27
N ARG A 60 12.23 3.31 0.46
CA ARG A 60 11.75 2.06 -0.11
C ARG A 60 10.80 1.31 0.81
N ASP A 61 10.69 1.74 2.05
CA ASP A 61 9.78 1.12 3.01
C ASP A 61 8.37 1.67 2.85
N VAL A 62 7.40 0.83 3.15
CA VAL A 62 5.98 1.15 3.01
C VAL A 62 5.30 0.91 4.34
N HIS A 63 4.48 1.86 4.75
CA HIS A 63 3.69 1.76 5.98
C HIS A 63 2.21 1.70 5.63
N VAL A 64 1.50 0.77 6.25
CA VAL A 64 0.05 0.63 6.11
C VAL A 64 -0.57 0.35 7.47
N GLU A 65 -1.76 0.91 7.70
CA GLU A 65 -2.55 0.63 8.88
C GLU A 65 -3.61 -0.40 8.52
N VAL A 66 -3.70 -1.48 9.29
CA VAL A 66 -4.67 -2.54 9.05
C VAL A 66 -5.59 -2.66 10.27
N PRO A 67 -6.89 -2.48 10.07
CA PRO A 67 -7.84 -2.71 11.15
C PRO A 67 -7.96 -4.20 11.44
N VAL A 68 -7.96 -4.54 12.72
CA VAL A 68 -8.18 -5.90 13.19
C VAL A 68 -9.29 -5.89 14.23
N GLY A 69 -10.06 -6.97 14.27
CA GLY A 69 -11.12 -7.11 15.26
C GLY A 69 -10.58 -7.41 16.65
N LEU A 70 -11.44 -7.24 17.64
CA LEU A 70 -11.08 -7.52 19.02
C LEU A 70 -10.63 -8.98 19.22
N ALA A 71 -11.31 -9.92 18.57
CA ALA A 71 -10.97 -11.33 18.67
C ALA A 71 -9.57 -11.64 18.15
N GLU A 72 -9.23 -11.11 16.98
CA GLU A 72 -7.90 -11.28 16.37
C GLU A 72 -6.81 -10.62 17.21
N ALA A 73 -7.11 -9.50 17.83
CA ALA A 73 -6.13 -8.79 18.66
C ALA A 73 -5.83 -9.55 19.95
N VAL A 74 -6.83 -10.11 20.58
CA VAL A 74 -6.68 -10.81 21.87
C VAL A 74 -6.18 -12.24 21.67
N LEU A 75 -6.80 -12.97 20.76
CA LEU A 75 -6.53 -14.40 20.57
C LEU A 75 -5.44 -14.66 19.54
N GLY A 76 -5.09 -13.67 18.76
CA GLY A 76 -4.25 -13.87 17.60
C GLY A 76 -5.03 -14.48 16.44
N GLY A 77 -4.38 -14.63 15.32
CA GLY A 77 -4.99 -15.24 14.14
C GLY A 77 -4.38 -14.72 12.87
N LYS A 78 -4.93 -15.17 11.76
CA LYS A 78 -4.49 -14.72 10.45
C LYS A 78 -5.42 -13.64 9.92
N VAL A 79 -4.83 -12.58 9.39
CA VAL A 79 -5.54 -11.49 8.73
C VAL A 79 -4.90 -11.23 7.38
N THR A 80 -5.66 -10.62 6.48
CA THR A 80 -5.19 -10.24 5.17
C THR A 80 -4.73 -8.79 5.20
N ALA A 81 -3.50 -8.55 4.76
CA ALA A 81 -2.95 -7.21 4.66
C ALA A 81 -2.75 -6.84 3.19
N PRO A 82 -3.09 -5.60 2.78
CA PRO A 82 -2.80 -5.14 1.43
C PRO A 82 -1.30 -4.90 1.28
N THR A 83 -0.76 -5.26 0.12
CA THR A 83 0.62 -4.94 -0.26
C THR A 83 0.62 -4.28 -1.64
N LEU A 84 1.77 -3.80 -2.07
CA LEU A 84 1.91 -3.20 -3.40
C LEU A 84 1.64 -4.20 -4.54
N ASN A 85 1.78 -5.50 -4.27
CA ASN A 85 1.59 -6.57 -5.25
C ASN A 85 0.37 -7.45 -4.95
N GLY A 86 -0.62 -6.91 -4.27
CA GLY A 86 -1.82 -7.65 -3.89
C GLY A 86 -1.89 -7.92 -2.39
N GLU A 87 -2.80 -8.78 -1.99
CA GLU A 87 -3.02 -9.08 -0.58
C GLU A 87 -2.20 -10.28 -0.14
N VAL A 88 -1.72 -10.25 1.09
CA VAL A 88 -1.02 -11.36 1.73
C VAL A 88 -1.64 -11.70 3.07
N SER A 89 -1.59 -12.96 3.43
CA SER A 89 -1.99 -13.40 4.76
C SER A 89 -0.85 -13.16 5.74
N MET A 90 -1.16 -12.58 6.89
CA MET A 90 -0.16 -12.41 7.95
C MET A 90 -0.75 -12.87 9.29
N THR A 91 0.15 -13.26 10.19
CA THR A 91 -0.24 -13.71 11.53
C THR A 91 -0.19 -12.55 12.51
N VAL A 92 -1.31 -12.32 13.19
CA VAL A 92 -1.40 -11.35 14.29
C VAL A 92 -1.05 -12.10 15.58
N PRO A 93 -0.03 -11.65 16.33
CA PRO A 93 0.30 -12.28 17.61
C PRO A 93 -0.83 -12.10 18.63
N GLU A 94 -0.92 -13.03 19.57
CA GLU A 94 -1.85 -12.91 20.69
C GLU A 94 -1.55 -11.62 21.49
N ASN A 95 -2.57 -11.05 22.08
CA ASN A 95 -2.48 -9.84 22.90
C ASN A 95 -1.87 -8.66 22.16
N SER A 96 -2.15 -8.53 20.87
CA SER A 96 -1.77 -7.36 20.07
C SER A 96 -2.65 -6.17 20.43
N ASN A 97 -2.11 -4.98 20.28
CA ASN A 97 -2.82 -3.75 20.56
C ASN A 97 -2.73 -2.80 19.37
N THR A 98 -3.51 -1.73 19.42
CA THR A 98 -3.34 -0.62 18.48
C THR A 98 -1.92 -0.07 18.58
N GLY A 99 -1.27 0.10 17.44
CA GLY A 99 0.13 0.55 17.40
C GLY A 99 1.15 -0.58 17.31
N THR A 100 0.74 -1.84 17.45
CA THR A 100 1.63 -2.98 17.20
C THR A 100 2.05 -2.97 15.74
N VAL A 101 3.36 -3.03 15.49
CA VAL A 101 3.92 -2.98 14.14
C VAL A 101 4.45 -4.36 13.77
N LEU A 102 4.00 -4.87 12.62
CA LEU A 102 4.45 -6.14 12.05
C LEU A 102 5.23 -5.85 10.76
N ARG A 103 6.37 -6.51 10.60
CA ARG A 103 7.23 -6.33 9.43
C ARG A 103 6.96 -7.41 8.39
N LEU A 104 6.69 -6.99 7.16
CA LEU A 104 6.62 -7.88 6.00
C LEU A 104 7.89 -7.66 5.17
N LYS A 105 8.85 -8.54 5.37
CA LYS A 105 10.16 -8.43 4.73
C LYS A 105 10.06 -8.51 3.22
N GLY A 106 10.72 -7.58 2.53
CA GLY A 106 10.79 -7.56 1.08
C GLY A 106 9.52 -7.14 0.37
N LYS A 107 8.51 -6.64 1.08
CA LYS A 107 7.23 -6.20 0.51
C LYS A 107 7.14 -4.70 0.24
N GLY A 108 8.22 -3.96 0.47
CA GLY A 108 8.31 -2.55 0.12
C GLY A 108 8.58 -2.33 -1.37
N LEU A 109 9.03 -1.13 -1.68
CA LEU A 109 9.36 -0.76 -3.05
C LEU A 109 10.63 -1.45 -3.52
N LYS A 110 10.63 -1.90 -4.77
CA LYS A 110 11.82 -2.41 -5.44
C LYS A 110 12.54 -1.27 -6.15
N ASP A 111 13.86 -1.29 -6.09
CA ASP A 111 14.69 -0.37 -6.84
C ASP A 111 14.85 -0.87 -8.28
N GLU A 112 14.85 0.04 -9.24
CA GLU A 112 15.09 -0.24 -10.66
C GLU A 112 16.46 -0.85 -10.91
N ALA A 113 17.44 -0.49 -10.12
CA ALA A 113 18.82 -0.97 -10.24
C ALA A 113 19.03 -2.39 -9.73
N GLY A 114 17.95 -3.11 -9.36
CA GLY A 114 18.05 -4.49 -8.89
C GLY A 114 18.51 -4.64 -7.45
N GLY A 115 18.43 -3.56 -6.67
CA GLY A 115 18.75 -3.60 -5.25
C GLY A 115 17.72 -4.40 -4.43
N THR A 116 18.03 -4.64 -3.17
CA THR A 116 17.13 -5.31 -2.25
C THR A 116 15.86 -4.46 -2.07
N PRO A 117 14.65 -5.05 -2.21
CA PRO A 117 13.43 -4.30 -1.94
C PRO A 117 13.36 -3.86 -0.48
N GLY A 118 12.66 -2.76 -0.24
CA GLY A 118 12.36 -2.32 1.11
C GLY A 118 11.37 -3.27 1.78
N ASP A 119 10.97 -2.93 2.99
CA ASP A 119 10.03 -3.73 3.77
C ASP A 119 8.69 -3.01 3.87
N GLN A 120 7.64 -3.77 4.15
CA GLN A 120 6.35 -3.20 4.51
C GLN A 120 6.14 -3.35 6.01
N PHE A 121 5.74 -2.26 6.64
CA PHE A 121 5.39 -2.24 8.05
C PHE A 121 3.88 -2.09 8.18
N VAL A 122 3.27 -3.02 8.89
CA VAL A 122 1.83 -3.03 9.13
C VAL A 122 1.58 -2.61 10.57
N THR A 123 0.92 -1.49 10.75
CA THR A 123 0.50 -1.01 12.07
C THR A 123 -0.93 -1.48 12.32
N LEU A 124 -1.13 -2.22 13.38
CA LEU A 124 -2.45 -2.73 13.73
C LEU A 124 -3.30 -1.65 14.39
N LYS A 125 -4.55 -1.58 14.01
CA LYS A 125 -5.58 -0.76 14.64
C LYS A 125 -6.69 -1.66 15.13
N VAL A 126 -6.84 -1.79 16.43
CA VAL A 126 -7.89 -2.60 17.01
C VAL A 126 -9.21 -1.85 16.91
N VAL A 127 -10.20 -2.47 16.29
CA VAL A 127 -11.53 -1.89 16.11
C VAL A 127 -12.58 -2.77 16.74
N LEU A 128 -13.59 -2.14 17.30
CA LEU A 128 -14.78 -2.83 17.81
C LEU A 128 -15.77 -3.07 16.67
N PRO A 129 -16.72 -4.01 16.84
CA PRO A 129 -17.76 -4.20 15.83
C PRO A 129 -18.49 -2.89 15.53
N LYS A 130 -18.81 -2.66 14.27
CA LYS A 130 -19.52 -1.45 13.84
C LYS A 130 -20.92 -1.35 14.43
N LYS A 131 -21.56 -2.50 14.63
CA LYS A 131 -22.89 -2.57 15.24
C LYS A 131 -22.75 -3.07 16.66
N PRO A 132 -23.57 -2.57 17.60
CA PRO A 132 -23.58 -3.11 18.95
C PRO A 132 -23.85 -4.63 18.95
N ASP A 133 -23.04 -5.37 19.69
CA ASP A 133 -23.19 -6.81 19.84
C ASP A 133 -23.56 -7.10 21.29
N PRO A 134 -24.81 -7.57 21.55
CA PRO A 134 -25.25 -7.83 22.92
C PRO A 134 -24.45 -8.92 23.64
N GLU A 135 -23.95 -9.92 22.90
CA GLU A 135 -23.13 -10.99 23.49
C GLU A 135 -21.79 -10.44 23.96
N LEU A 136 -21.14 -9.63 23.11
CA LEU A 136 -19.88 -8.98 23.45
C LEU A 136 -20.04 -8.08 24.67
N ARG A 137 -21.11 -7.30 24.69
CA ARG A 137 -21.40 -6.41 25.82
C ARG A 137 -21.51 -7.17 27.12
N LYS A 138 -22.25 -8.28 27.12
CA LYS A 138 -22.43 -9.12 28.30
C LYS A 138 -21.11 -9.70 28.80
N LEU A 139 -20.29 -10.21 27.87
CA LEU A 139 -18.98 -10.74 28.20
C LEU A 139 -18.06 -9.69 28.81
N VAL A 140 -18.05 -8.49 28.23
CA VAL A 140 -17.23 -7.38 28.71
C VAL A 140 -17.71 -6.92 30.11
N GLU A 141 -19.02 -6.82 30.33
CA GLU A 141 -19.57 -6.45 31.63
C GLU A 141 -19.14 -7.46 32.73
N GLU A 142 -19.25 -8.76 32.45
CA GLU A 142 -18.83 -9.79 33.37
C GLU A 142 -17.33 -9.75 33.65
N TRP A 143 -16.55 -9.60 32.61
CA TRP A 143 -15.08 -9.48 32.71
C TRP A 143 -14.67 -8.25 33.51
N ALA A 144 -15.28 -7.11 33.24
CA ALA A 144 -14.97 -5.86 33.93
C ALA A 144 -15.29 -5.94 35.43
N LYS A 145 -16.39 -6.58 35.78
CA LYS A 145 -16.78 -6.80 37.20
C LYS A 145 -15.78 -7.70 37.94
N LYS A 146 -15.31 -8.75 37.25
CA LYS A 146 -14.35 -9.69 37.86
C LYS A 146 -12.96 -9.05 38.05
N THR A 147 -12.51 -8.28 37.11
CA THR A 147 -11.15 -7.79 37.09
C THR A 147 -10.99 -6.35 37.55
N GLY A 148 -12.10 -5.61 37.68
CA GLY A 148 -12.03 -4.17 37.92
C GLY A 148 -11.29 -3.43 36.82
N ALA A 149 -11.37 -3.94 35.59
CA ALA A 149 -10.55 -3.48 34.46
C ALA A 149 -10.67 -1.97 34.21
N LYS A 150 -9.55 -1.33 34.19
CA LYS A 150 -9.39 0.08 33.84
C LYS A 150 -8.29 0.19 32.80
N VAL A 151 -8.24 1.32 32.12
CA VAL A 151 -7.11 1.62 31.23
C VAL A 151 -5.84 1.63 32.05
N PRO A 152 -4.82 0.88 31.65
CA PRO A 152 -3.53 0.84 32.36
C PRO A 152 -2.81 2.17 32.33
#